data_fdfc3c728826fa65da47b22f7c5abb18
#
_entry.id   fdfc3c728826fa65da47b22f7c5abb18
#
_cell.length_a   1.000
_cell.length_b   1.000
_cell.length_c   1.000
_cell.angle_alpha   90.00
_cell.angle_beta   90.00
_cell.angle_gamma   90.00
#
_symmetry.space_group_name_H-M   'P 1'
#
loop_
_entity.id
_entity.type
_entity.pdbx_description
1 polymer ?
#
loop_
_entity_poly.entity_id
_entity_poly.type
_entity_poly.pdbx_seq_one_letter_code
_entity_poly.pdbx_strand_id
1 'polypeptide(L)'
;MVRENIQEYSVSEISDSIKGTLENSFGYVKVRGEVSGLSKPASGHIYLNLKDDKAVIKAIIWRSAAARISFVPEDGLEVICSGKLTTGYSDRYPGRSDYSIIVDTLSPAGEGALMALLEQRRKKLAAEGLFEEHNKKRLPKYPDTIGIVTSPTGAVIKDILHRLKERFPCNIILWPVPVQGQDAAQLISDAVDGFNSLSSKDEVNMPDLIIIARGGGSIEDLWPFNEEIVIRAVFKSNIPIVSAIGHETDTTPVSYTHLTLPTKRIV
;
A
#
# COMPACT_ATOMS: atom_id res chain seq x y z
N MET A 1 34.63 -46.72 20.62
CA MET A 1 33.68 -45.63 20.52
C MET A 1 33.07 -45.38 21.89
N VAL A 2 33.51 -44.32 22.57
CA VAL A 2 32.97 -43.93 23.87
C VAL A 2 31.57 -43.37 23.58
N ARG A 3 30.51 -44.06 24.01
CA ARG A 3 29.17 -43.47 24.04
C ARG A 3 29.23 -42.44 25.16
N GLU A 4 29.35 -41.17 24.79
CA GLU A 4 29.10 -40.08 25.67
C GLU A 4 27.77 -40.24 26.38
N ASN A 5 27.70 -39.85 27.61
CA ASN A 5 26.51 -39.90 28.45
C ASN A 5 25.46 -38.94 27.83
N ILE A 6 24.69 -39.45 26.89
CA ILE A 6 23.65 -38.69 26.21
C ILE A 6 22.55 -38.46 27.24
N GLN A 7 22.24 -37.20 27.49
CA GLN A 7 21.16 -36.81 28.42
C GLN A 7 19.81 -37.29 27.89
N GLU A 8 19.02 -37.94 28.72
CA GLU A 8 17.66 -38.36 28.40
C GLU A 8 16.70 -37.21 28.69
N TYR A 9 15.82 -36.94 27.73
CA TYR A 9 14.79 -35.90 27.81
C TYR A 9 13.42 -36.54 27.66
N SER A 10 12.41 -36.06 28.33
CA SER A 10 11.03 -36.30 27.98
C SER A 10 10.67 -35.60 26.65
N VAL A 11 9.59 -36.03 26.01
CA VAL A 11 9.10 -35.41 24.77
C VAL A 11 8.80 -33.90 24.97
N SER A 12 8.24 -33.56 26.12
CA SER A 12 7.94 -32.16 26.48
C SER A 12 9.20 -31.33 26.64
N GLU A 13 10.18 -31.84 27.42
CA GLU A 13 11.43 -31.12 27.65
C GLU A 13 12.20 -30.83 26.36
N ILE A 14 12.30 -31.80 25.45
CA ILE A 14 12.99 -31.55 24.18
C ILE A 14 12.19 -30.61 23.28
N SER A 15 10.85 -30.69 23.27
CA SER A 15 10.00 -29.76 22.51
C SER A 15 10.13 -28.33 23.01
N ASP A 16 10.13 -28.14 24.33
CA ASP A 16 10.28 -26.80 24.96
C ASP A 16 11.69 -26.23 24.72
N SER A 17 12.71 -27.06 24.78
CA SER A 17 14.09 -26.68 24.47
C SER A 17 14.25 -26.23 23.00
N ILE A 18 13.67 -26.97 22.06
CA ILE A 18 13.66 -26.62 20.62
C ILE A 18 12.91 -25.30 20.42
N LYS A 19 11.74 -25.14 21.05
CA LYS A 19 10.95 -23.90 20.98
C LYS A 19 11.75 -22.72 21.50
N GLY A 20 12.32 -22.82 22.68
CA GLY A 20 13.15 -21.75 23.25
C GLY A 20 14.36 -21.39 22.37
N THR A 21 15.02 -22.39 21.79
CA THR A 21 16.14 -22.18 20.87
C THR A 21 15.72 -21.44 19.61
N LEU A 22 14.59 -21.83 19.00
CA LEU A 22 14.03 -21.18 17.81
C LEU A 22 13.61 -19.74 18.12
N GLU A 23 12.86 -19.51 19.19
CA GLU A 23 12.39 -18.19 19.58
C GLU A 23 13.55 -17.24 19.94
N ASN A 24 14.61 -17.75 20.57
CA ASN A 24 15.82 -16.96 20.88
C ASN A 24 16.66 -16.64 19.65
N SER A 25 16.76 -17.58 18.70
CA SER A 25 17.58 -17.41 17.48
C SER A 25 16.86 -16.64 16.39
N PHE A 26 15.54 -16.75 16.30
CA PHE A 26 14.67 -16.19 15.25
C PHE A 26 13.45 -15.49 15.84
N GLY A 27 13.65 -14.65 16.85
CA GLY A 27 12.56 -14.03 17.62
C GLY A 27 11.57 -13.22 16.77
N TYR A 28 12.05 -12.58 15.71
CA TYR A 28 11.22 -11.90 14.71
C TYR A 28 11.87 -12.02 13.33
N VAL A 29 11.10 -12.52 12.35
CA VAL A 29 11.63 -12.82 11.01
C VAL A 29 10.81 -12.09 9.94
N LYS A 30 11.48 -11.82 8.82
CA LYS A 30 10.87 -11.32 7.60
C LYS A 30 11.11 -12.36 6.51
N VAL A 31 10.03 -12.96 6.00
CA VAL A 31 10.10 -14.08 5.04
C VAL A 31 9.36 -13.70 3.78
N ARG A 32 9.99 -13.92 2.64
CA ARG A 32 9.41 -13.77 1.30
C ARG A 32 9.06 -15.15 0.78
N GLY A 33 7.88 -15.29 0.19
CA GLY A 33 7.43 -16.53 -0.43
C GLY A 33 6.11 -16.39 -1.15
N GLU A 34 5.78 -17.37 -1.96
CA GLU A 34 4.49 -17.47 -2.66
C GLU A 34 3.44 -18.08 -1.72
N VAL A 35 2.27 -17.47 -1.70
CA VAL A 35 1.11 -17.96 -0.94
C VAL A 35 0.57 -19.24 -1.56
N SER A 36 0.28 -20.23 -0.73
CA SER A 36 -0.38 -21.47 -1.16
C SER A 36 -1.25 -22.05 -0.04
N GLY A 37 -2.32 -22.76 -0.43
CA GLY A 37 -3.20 -23.44 0.52
C GLY A 37 -3.91 -22.46 1.48
N LEU A 38 -4.33 -21.32 0.97
CA LEU A 38 -5.03 -20.29 1.72
C LEU A 38 -6.35 -20.80 2.29
N SER A 39 -6.56 -20.62 3.58
CA SER A 39 -7.81 -20.96 4.27
C SER A 39 -8.27 -19.82 5.19
N LYS A 40 -9.54 -19.45 5.08
CA LYS A 40 -10.17 -18.40 5.87
C LYS A 40 -11.41 -18.95 6.57
N PRO A 41 -11.25 -19.64 7.72
CA PRO A 41 -12.40 -20.13 8.49
C PRO A 41 -13.24 -18.98 9.05
N ALA A 42 -14.47 -19.29 9.45
CA ALA A 42 -15.41 -18.32 10.02
C ALA A 42 -14.92 -17.63 11.31
N SER A 43 -13.88 -18.17 11.96
CA SER A 43 -13.21 -17.55 13.12
C SER A 43 -12.50 -16.23 12.80
N GLY A 44 -12.29 -15.93 11.50
CA GLY A 44 -11.61 -14.72 11.04
C GLY A 44 -10.08 -14.79 11.07
N HIS A 45 -9.52 -15.96 11.40
CA HIS A 45 -8.09 -16.23 11.22
C HIS A 45 -7.80 -16.56 9.75
N ILE A 46 -6.55 -16.32 9.32
CA ILE A 46 -6.10 -16.72 7.99
C ILE A 46 -4.95 -17.70 8.17
N TYR A 47 -5.06 -18.84 7.52
CA TYR A 47 -4.01 -19.86 7.47
C TYR A 47 -3.53 -19.96 6.02
N LEU A 48 -2.22 -19.98 5.84
CA LEU A 48 -1.61 -20.12 4.54
C LEU A 48 -0.24 -20.79 4.68
N ASN A 49 0.30 -21.27 3.57
CA ASN A 49 1.69 -21.67 3.48
C ASN A 49 2.44 -20.62 2.64
N LEU A 50 3.66 -20.31 3.03
CA LEU A 50 4.62 -19.61 2.21
C LEU A 50 5.57 -20.64 1.62
N LYS A 51 5.72 -20.66 0.31
CA LYS A 51 6.61 -21.57 -0.39
C LYS A 51 7.61 -20.81 -1.26
N ASP A 52 8.75 -21.41 -1.46
CA ASP A 52 9.70 -21.13 -2.53
C ASP A 52 9.99 -22.41 -3.31
N ASP A 53 11.01 -22.41 -4.17
CA ASP A 53 11.39 -23.57 -4.99
C ASP A 53 11.85 -24.78 -4.17
N LYS A 54 12.17 -24.61 -2.88
CA LYS A 54 12.85 -25.63 -2.05
C LYS A 54 12.15 -25.94 -0.74
N ALA A 55 11.33 -25.03 -0.24
CA ALA A 55 10.78 -25.13 1.11
C ALA A 55 9.36 -24.59 1.22
N VAL A 56 8.66 -25.06 2.24
CA VAL A 56 7.33 -24.60 2.61
C VAL A 56 7.29 -24.35 4.11
N ILE A 57 6.77 -23.20 4.52
CA ILE A 57 6.55 -22.87 5.92
C ILE A 57 5.08 -22.46 6.13
N LYS A 58 4.48 -22.92 7.24
CA LYS A 58 3.13 -22.52 7.63
C LYS A 58 3.14 -21.09 8.16
N ALA A 59 2.13 -20.32 7.80
CA ALA A 59 1.92 -18.96 8.29
C ALA A 59 0.49 -18.83 8.83
N ILE A 60 0.38 -18.18 9.98
CA ILE A 60 -0.88 -17.98 10.71
C ILE A 60 -1.04 -16.49 10.93
N ILE A 61 -2.15 -15.95 10.44
CA ILE A 61 -2.51 -14.56 10.65
C ILE A 61 -3.73 -14.54 11.59
N TRP A 62 -3.55 -14.03 12.78
CA TRP A 62 -4.64 -13.92 13.72
C TRP A 62 -5.66 -12.88 13.27
N ARG A 63 -6.91 -13.03 13.71
CA ARG A 63 -8.02 -12.12 13.37
C ARG A 63 -7.66 -10.64 13.57
N SER A 64 -6.95 -10.30 14.64
CA SER A 64 -6.51 -8.92 14.92
C SER A 64 -5.50 -8.39 13.91
N ALA A 65 -4.58 -9.22 13.43
CA ALA A 65 -3.65 -8.89 12.37
C ALA A 65 -4.33 -8.89 11.00
N ALA A 66 -5.21 -9.86 10.73
CA ALA A 66 -5.96 -9.96 9.48
C ALA A 66 -6.83 -8.71 9.21
N ALA A 67 -7.38 -8.09 10.24
CA ALA A 67 -8.15 -6.85 10.12
C ALA A 67 -7.30 -5.63 9.69
N ARG A 68 -5.98 -5.69 9.83
CA ARG A 68 -5.04 -4.61 9.45
C ARG A 68 -4.42 -4.81 8.08
N ILE A 69 -4.60 -5.99 7.47
CA ILE A 69 -4.06 -6.26 6.14
C ILE A 69 -4.93 -5.54 5.11
N SER A 70 -4.30 -4.70 4.29
CA SER A 70 -4.96 -3.83 3.32
C SER A 70 -5.36 -4.52 2.01
N PHE A 71 -5.06 -5.80 1.85
CA PHE A 71 -5.37 -6.58 0.66
C PHE A 71 -5.81 -8.00 1.01
N VAL A 72 -6.45 -8.68 0.07
CA VAL A 72 -6.82 -10.08 0.23
C VAL A 72 -5.72 -10.96 -0.36
N PRO A 73 -4.97 -11.73 0.45
CA PRO A 73 -4.01 -12.67 -0.09
C PRO A 73 -4.73 -13.77 -0.90
N GLU A 74 -4.13 -14.18 -2.00
CA GLU A 74 -4.62 -15.23 -2.89
C GLU A 74 -3.50 -16.24 -3.16
N ASP A 75 -3.86 -17.50 -3.49
CA ASP A 75 -2.87 -18.50 -3.88
C ASP A 75 -2.11 -18.06 -5.13
N GLY A 76 -0.80 -18.27 -5.13
CA GLY A 76 0.09 -17.82 -6.20
C GLY A 76 0.63 -16.41 -6.04
N LEU A 77 0.14 -15.62 -5.07
CA LEU A 77 0.64 -14.27 -4.82
C LEU A 77 1.97 -14.33 -4.05
N GLU A 78 3.00 -13.66 -4.57
CA GLU A 78 4.25 -13.49 -3.84
C GLU A 78 4.10 -12.40 -2.78
N VAL A 79 4.47 -12.73 -1.53
CA VAL A 79 4.31 -11.84 -0.38
C VAL A 79 5.56 -11.79 0.49
N ILE A 80 5.68 -10.71 1.24
CA ILE A 80 6.61 -10.59 2.35
C ILE A 80 5.78 -10.59 3.63
N CYS A 81 5.99 -11.55 4.50
CA CYS A 81 5.41 -11.56 5.83
C CYS A 81 6.47 -11.30 6.89
N SER A 82 6.09 -10.52 7.92
CA SER A 82 6.92 -10.32 9.10
C SER A 82 6.16 -10.79 10.33
N GLY A 83 6.85 -11.48 11.22
CA GLY A 83 6.23 -12.08 12.38
C GLY A 83 7.18 -12.91 13.22
N LYS A 84 6.63 -13.61 14.19
CA LYS A 84 7.37 -14.46 15.12
C LYS A 84 7.39 -15.90 14.62
N LEU A 85 8.58 -16.49 14.62
CA LEU A 85 8.71 -17.92 14.39
C LEU A 85 8.43 -18.65 15.70
N THR A 86 7.57 -19.66 15.65
CA THR A 86 7.22 -20.50 16.81
C THR A 86 7.04 -21.96 16.42
N THR A 87 7.04 -22.83 17.43
CA THR A 87 6.74 -24.24 17.29
C THR A 87 5.48 -24.61 18.06
N GLY A 88 4.79 -25.68 17.65
CA GLY A 88 3.79 -26.35 18.47
C GLY A 88 2.46 -25.60 18.61
N TYR A 89 2.08 -24.77 17.63
CA TYR A 89 0.77 -24.15 17.66
C TYR A 89 -0.32 -25.09 17.11
N SER A 90 -0.95 -25.82 18.01
CA SER A 90 -2.18 -26.57 17.75
C SER A 90 -2.97 -26.68 19.04
N ASP A 91 -4.22 -26.20 19.05
CA ASP A 91 -5.12 -26.33 20.21
C ASP A 91 -5.34 -27.81 20.62
N ARG A 92 -5.20 -28.72 19.67
CA ARG A 92 -5.41 -30.14 19.87
C ARG A 92 -4.17 -30.92 20.36
N TYR A 93 -2.99 -30.43 20.03
CA TYR A 93 -1.69 -31.02 20.38
C TYR A 93 -0.67 -29.93 20.64
N PRO A 94 -0.59 -29.40 21.84
CA PRO A 94 0.27 -28.26 22.19
C PRO A 94 1.77 -28.53 22.16
N GLY A 95 2.23 -29.64 21.72
CA GLY A 95 3.67 -30.01 21.62
C GLY A 95 4.05 -30.56 20.25
N ARG A 96 3.28 -30.24 19.19
CA ARG A 96 3.59 -30.74 17.84
C ARG A 96 4.87 -30.08 17.28
N SER A 97 5.73 -30.91 16.67
CA SER A 97 7.06 -30.49 16.18
C SER A 97 7.02 -29.64 14.87
N ASP A 98 5.88 -29.07 14.52
CA ASP A 98 5.75 -28.19 13.37
C ASP A 98 6.19 -26.76 13.75
N TYR A 99 6.96 -26.10 12.90
CA TYR A 99 7.23 -24.68 13.05
C TYR A 99 6.33 -23.86 12.12
N SER A 100 5.98 -22.68 12.56
CA SER A 100 5.11 -21.75 11.83
C SER A 100 5.47 -20.30 12.13
N ILE A 101 5.10 -19.40 11.23
CA ILE A 101 5.23 -17.95 11.44
C ILE A 101 3.88 -17.44 11.92
N ILE A 102 3.85 -16.79 13.08
CA ILE A 102 2.73 -15.97 13.50
C ILE A 102 2.94 -14.59 12.87
N VAL A 103 2.13 -14.29 11.86
CA VAL A 103 2.28 -13.10 11.01
C VAL A 103 1.65 -11.89 11.66
N ASP A 104 2.41 -10.83 11.85
CA ASP A 104 1.92 -9.53 12.29
C ASP A 104 1.63 -8.60 11.12
N THR A 105 2.46 -8.65 10.06
CA THR A 105 2.30 -7.85 8.84
C THR A 105 2.49 -8.71 7.59
N LEU A 106 1.69 -8.42 6.58
CA LEU A 106 1.76 -9.05 5.27
C LEU A 106 1.72 -7.95 4.20
N SER A 107 2.64 -8.01 3.25
CA SER A 107 2.68 -7.09 2.11
C SER A 107 2.93 -7.85 0.81
N PRO A 108 2.39 -7.42 -0.32
CA PRO A 108 2.73 -8.00 -1.62
C PRO A 108 4.22 -7.86 -1.87
N ALA A 109 4.81 -8.82 -2.57
CA ALA A 109 6.21 -8.80 -2.97
C ALA A 109 6.32 -8.90 -4.49
N GLY A 110 7.20 -8.04 -5.04
CA GLY A 110 7.44 -8.00 -6.47
C GLY A 110 6.37 -7.27 -7.29
N GLU A 111 6.74 -6.91 -8.49
CA GLU A 111 5.95 -6.09 -9.41
C GLU A 111 4.64 -6.78 -9.83
N GLY A 112 4.69 -8.09 -10.09
CA GLY A 112 3.51 -8.88 -10.46
C GLY A 112 2.45 -8.93 -9.37
N ALA A 113 2.85 -9.06 -8.10
CA ALA A 113 1.93 -9.06 -6.97
C ALA A 113 1.27 -7.68 -6.78
N LEU A 114 2.04 -6.61 -6.96
CA LEU A 114 1.51 -5.26 -6.90
C LEU A 114 0.54 -4.97 -8.05
N MET A 115 0.82 -5.46 -9.26
CA MET A 115 -0.09 -5.34 -10.41
C MET A 115 -1.40 -6.09 -10.20
N ALA A 116 -1.35 -7.33 -9.67
CA ALA A 116 -2.55 -8.10 -9.35
C ALA A 116 -3.42 -7.38 -8.30
N LEU A 117 -2.79 -6.87 -7.25
CA LEU A 117 -3.49 -6.08 -6.22
C LEU A 117 -4.09 -4.79 -6.77
N LEU A 118 -3.37 -4.11 -7.67
CA LEU A 118 -3.87 -2.91 -8.35
C LEU A 118 -5.14 -3.20 -9.16
N GLU A 119 -5.13 -4.28 -9.93
CA GLU A 119 -6.28 -4.67 -10.74
C GLU A 119 -7.48 -5.12 -9.87
N GLN A 120 -7.25 -5.84 -8.79
CA GLN A 120 -8.30 -6.19 -7.82
C GLN A 120 -8.94 -4.93 -7.21
N ARG A 121 -8.12 -3.96 -6.78
CA ARG A 121 -8.57 -2.69 -6.22
C ARG A 121 -9.34 -1.88 -7.24
N ARG A 122 -8.84 -1.82 -8.48
CA ARG A 122 -9.52 -1.14 -9.59
C ARG A 122 -10.91 -1.72 -9.86
N LYS A 123 -11.03 -3.05 -9.94
CA LYS A 123 -12.32 -3.72 -10.14
C LYS A 123 -13.30 -3.43 -9.01
N LYS A 124 -12.83 -3.47 -7.74
CA LYS A 124 -13.65 -3.14 -6.57
C LYS A 124 -14.20 -1.72 -6.66
N LEU A 125 -13.34 -0.72 -6.88
CA LEU A 125 -13.73 0.69 -6.91
C LEU A 125 -14.55 1.04 -8.15
N ALA A 126 -14.34 0.36 -9.27
CA ALA A 126 -15.17 0.47 -10.46
C ALA A 126 -16.59 -0.06 -10.21
N ALA A 127 -16.73 -1.19 -9.50
CA ALA A 127 -18.03 -1.73 -9.11
C ALA A 127 -18.80 -0.81 -8.15
N GLU A 128 -18.10 0.00 -7.36
CA GLU A 128 -18.67 1.05 -6.52
C GLU A 128 -19.02 2.34 -7.30
N GLY A 129 -18.72 2.41 -8.61
CA GLY A 129 -19.03 3.55 -9.47
C GLY A 129 -18.09 4.76 -9.36
N LEU A 130 -16.93 4.63 -8.67
CA LEU A 130 -16.03 5.78 -8.43
C LEU A 130 -15.44 6.34 -9.73
N PHE A 131 -15.37 5.56 -10.79
CA PHE A 131 -14.72 5.95 -12.06
C PHE A 131 -15.69 6.41 -13.13
N GLU A 132 -16.99 6.50 -12.81
CA GLU A 132 -18.01 6.88 -13.78
C GLU A 132 -17.83 8.34 -14.23
N GLU A 133 -18.10 8.58 -15.50
CA GLU A 133 -17.79 9.85 -16.15
C GLU A 133 -18.62 11.02 -15.61
N HIS A 134 -19.83 10.73 -15.12
CA HIS A 134 -20.69 11.75 -14.50
C HIS A 134 -20.17 12.28 -13.17
N ASN A 135 -19.26 11.55 -12.49
CA ASN A 135 -18.61 11.98 -11.25
C ASN A 135 -17.42 12.93 -11.49
N LYS A 136 -16.94 13.00 -12.75
CA LYS A 136 -15.80 13.86 -13.09
C LYS A 136 -16.19 15.31 -13.11
N LYS A 137 -15.44 16.15 -12.42
CA LYS A 137 -15.68 17.59 -12.35
C LYS A 137 -15.06 18.31 -13.54
N ARG A 138 -15.77 19.34 -14.03
CA ARG A 138 -15.26 20.18 -15.12
C ARG A 138 -14.10 21.03 -14.60
N LEU A 139 -13.01 21.07 -15.37
CA LEU A 139 -11.91 21.98 -15.09
C LEU A 139 -12.33 23.44 -15.31
N PRO A 140 -11.91 24.36 -14.43
CA PRO A 140 -12.04 25.78 -14.69
C PRO A 140 -11.22 26.16 -15.92
N LYS A 141 -11.76 27.03 -16.77
CA LYS A 141 -11.06 27.47 -17.99
C LYS A 141 -9.86 28.36 -17.67
N TYR A 142 -9.96 29.16 -16.64
CA TYR A 142 -8.97 30.09 -16.16
C TYR A 142 -8.97 30.05 -14.62
N PRO A 143 -8.18 29.15 -13.98
CA PRO A 143 -8.06 29.11 -12.53
C PRO A 143 -7.23 30.30 -12.03
N ASP A 144 -7.72 31.05 -11.06
CA ASP A 144 -6.96 32.13 -10.42
C ASP A 144 -5.93 31.58 -9.43
N THR A 145 -6.29 30.46 -8.77
CA THR A 145 -5.45 29.83 -7.76
C THR A 145 -5.38 28.33 -7.99
N ILE A 146 -4.17 27.78 -8.04
CA ILE A 146 -3.91 26.35 -8.19
C ILE A 146 -3.26 25.80 -6.91
N GLY A 147 -3.90 24.81 -6.30
CA GLY A 147 -3.30 23.99 -5.24
C GLY A 147 -2.41 22.91 -5.83
N ILE A 148 -1.23 22.69 -5.27
CA ILE A 148 -0.31 21.63 -5.70
C ILE A 148 0.02 20.73 -4.51
N VAL A 149 -0.24 19.44 -4.65
CA VAL A 149 0.13 18.40 -3.67
C VAL A 149 1.32 17.63 -4.24
N THR A 150 2.52 17.87 -3.71
CA THR A 150 3.76 17.23 -4.17
C THR A 150 4.90 17.45 -3.17
N SER A 151 6.06 16.81 -3.45
CA SER A 151 7.27 17.06 -2.67
C SER A 151 7.86 18.44 -2.98
N PRO A 152 8.23 19.23 -1.96
CA PRO A 152 8.74 20.60 -2.14
C PRO A 152 10.13 20.65 -2.80
N THR A 153 10.88 19.54 -2.77
CA THR A 153 12.27 19.47 -3.27
C THR A 153 12.38 18.72 -4.60
N GLY A 154 11.28 18.12 -5.10
CA GLY A 154 11.27 17.32 -6.31
C GLY A 154 11.51 18.13 -7.59
N ALA A 155 11.93 17.47 -8.67
CA ALA A 155 12.02 18.08 -9.99
C ALA A 155 10.65 18.55 -10.51
N VAL A 156 9.61 17.76 -10.23
CA VAL A 156 8.24 17.98 -10.71
C VAL A 156 7.70 19.35 -10.31
N ILE A 157 7.89 19.77 -9.07
CA ILE A 157 7.40 21.10 -8.63
C ILE A 157 8.11 22.22 -9.41
N LYS A 158 9.41 22.09 -9.66
CA LYS A 158 10.18 23.07 -10.44
C LYS A 158 9.68 23.18 -11.88
N ASP A 159 9.39 22.02 -12.49
CA ASP A 159 8.86 21.95 -13.85
C ASP A 159 7.47 22.55 -13.96
N ILE A 160 6.58 22.27 -12.98
CA ILE A 160 5.24 22.85 -12.92
C ILE A 160 5.33 24.37 -12.78
N LEU A 161 6.12 24.86 -11.83
CA LEU A 161 6.28 26.30 -11.59
C LEU A 161 6.86 27.02 -12.81
N HIS A 162 7.85 26.41 -13.48
CA HIS A 162 8.45 26.97 -14.69
C HIS A 162 7.40 27.08 -15.80
N ARG A 163 6.63 26.01 -16.06
CA ARG A 163 5.60 26.02 -17.10
C ARG A 163 4.44 26.97 -16.82
N LEU A 164 3.98 27.01 -15.57
CA LEU A 164 2.92 27.95 -15.19
C LEU A 164 3.38 29.41 -15.33
N LYS A 165 4.61 29.71 -14.89
CA LYS A 165 5.17 31.08 -15.03
C LYS A 165 5.28 31.53 -16.50
N GLU A 166 5.65 30.63 -17.41
CA GLU A 166 5.81 30.94 -18.83
C GLU A 166 4.48 31.08 -19.58
N ARG A 167 3.52 30.18 -19.28
CA ARG A 167 2.33 30.04 -20.12
C ARG A 167 1.05 30.55 -19.50
N PHE A 168 0.93 30.45 -18.19
CA PHE A 168 -0.29 30.83 -17.46
C PHE A 168 0.05 31.25 -16.03
N PRO A 169 0.55 32.47 -15.82
CA PRO A 169 0.83 32.99 -14.49
C PRO A 169 -0.44 33.06 -13.63
N CYS A 170 -0.45 32.35 -12.51
CA CYS A 170 -1.55 32.29 -11.55
C CYS A 170 -1.00 32.15 -10.12
N ASN A 171 -1.88 32.27 -9.12
CA ASN A 171 -1.50 32.02 -7.74
C ASN A 171 -1.30 30.52 -7.51
N ILE A 172 -0.27 30.17 -6.74
CA ILE A 172 0.05 28.78 -6.45
C ILE A 172 0.13 28.59 -4.95
N ILE A 173 -0.58 27.60 -4.45
CA ILE A 173 -0.51 27.14 -3.07
C ILE A 173 0.09 25.74 -3.06
N LEU A 174 1.29 25.60 -2.51
CA LEU A 174 1.94 24.32 -2.34
C LEU A 174 1.54 23.70 -1.00
N TRP A 175 0.99 22.48 -1.05
CA TRP A 175 0.86 21.61 0.12
C TRP A 175 1.98 20.58 0.07
N PRO A 176 3.05 20.75 0.87
CA PRO A 176 4.21 19.89 0.78
C PRO A 176 3.93 18.54 1.45
N VAL A 177 4.09 17.45 0.70
CA VAL A 177 3.94 16.07 1.19
C VAL A 177 5.05 15.19 0.65
N PRO A 178 5.46 14.13 1.37
CA PRO A 178 6.26 13.06 0.77
C PRO A 178 5.41 12.36 -0.29
N VAL A 179 6.00 12.07 -1.45
CA VAL A 179 5.34 11.40 -2.59
C VAL A 179 5.71 9.92 -2.70
N GLN A 180 6.40 9.38 -1.71
CA GLN A 180 6.81 7.98 -1.59
C GLN A 180 7.02 7.62 -0.12
N GLY A 181 7.00 6.31 0.20
CA GLY A 181 7.11 5.81 1.59
C GLY A 181 5.75 5.48 2.21
N GLN A 182 5.79 4.91 3.42
CA GLN A 182 4.60 4.31 4.06
C GLN A 182 3.51 5.33 4.41
N ASP A 183 3.89 6.54 4.82
CA ASP A 183 2.94 7.57 5.26
C ASP A 183 2.44 8.45 4.11
N ALA A 184 3.00 8.30 2.91
CA ALA A 184 2.72 9.20 1.79
C ALA A 184 1.24 9.20 1.41
N ALA A 185 0.59 8.04 1.37
CA ALA A 185 -0.83 7.93 1.01
C ALA A 185 -1.73 8.71 1.98
N GLN A 186 -1.49 8.58 3.29
CA GLN A 186 -2.25 9.31 4.29
C GLN A 186 -2.05 10.82 4.15
N LEU A 187 -0.80 11.28 4.03
CA LEU A 187 -0.48 12.70 3.92
C LEU A 187 -1.01 13.33 2.63
N ILE A 188 -1.04 12.57 1.53
CA ILE A 188 -1.67 13.02 0.27
C ILE A 188 -3.19 13.17 0.46
N SER A 189 -3.84 12.19 1.10
CA SER A 189 -5.27 12.24 1.43
C SER A 189 -5.59 13.45 2.30
N ASP A 190 -4.81 13.66 3.38
CA ASP A 190 -4.98 14.78 4.31
C ASP A 190 -4.77 16.13 3.61
N ALA A 191 -3.85 16.22 2.65
CA ALA A 191 -3.64 17.44 1.86
C ALA A 191 -4.83 17.77 0.96
N VAL A 192 -5.45 16.74 0.33
CA VAL A 192 -6.67 16.92 -0.47
C VAL A 192 -7.83 17.38 0.40
N ASP A 193 -8.04 16.74 1.56
CA ASP A 193 -9.09 17.10 2.50
C ASP A 193 -8.83 18.48 3.11
N GLY A 194 -7.55 18.82 3.37
CA GLY A 194 -7.12 20.11 3.84
C GLY A 194 -7.48 21.24 2.88
N PHE A 195 -7.18 21.10 1.58
CA PHE A 195 -7.60 22.07 0.57
C PHE A 195 -9.12 22.23 0.50
N ASN A 196 -9.87 21.17 0.65
CA ASN A 196 -11.34 21.19 0.63
C ASN A 196 -11.94 21.82 1.91
N SER A 197 -11.18 21.90 2.99
CA SER A 197 -11.62 22.51 4.25
C SER A 197 -11.31 24.00 4.36
N LEU A 198 -10.50 24.57 3.44
CA LEU A 198 -10.24 26.00 3.39
C LEU A 198 -11.54 26.78 3.14
N SER A 199 -11.69 27.88 3.81
CA SER A 199 -12.85 28.77 3.70
C SER A 199 -12.42 30.18 3.28
N SER A 200 -13.37 30.98 2.81
CA SER A 200 -13.12 32.39 2.45
C SER A 200 -12.72 33.29 3.65
N LYS A 201 -12.69 32.74 4.86
CA LYS A 201 -12.25 33.43 6.07
C LYS A 201 -10.79 33.15 6.41
N ASP A 202 -10.17 32.18 5.73
CA ASP A 202 -8.77 31.84 5.92
C ASP A 202 -7.86 32.87 5.21
N GLU A 203 -6.64 33.04 5.69
CA GLU A 203 -5.65 33.90 5.02
C GLU A 203 -5.31 33.45 3.60
N VAL A 204 -5.56 32.15 3.31
CA VAL A 204 -5.31 31.51 2.02
C VAL A 204 -6.65 31.11 1.41
N ASN A 205 -6.95 31.62 0.23
CA ASN A 205 -8.17 31.27 -0.50
C ASN A 205 -8.15 29.80 -0.94
N MET A 206 -9.34 29.19 -0.96
CA MET A 206 -9.52 27.84 -1.53
C MET A 206 -9.09 27.83 -3.01
N PRO A 207 -8.28 26.86 -3.45
CA PRO A 207 -7.88 26.78 -4.85
C PRO A 207 -9.05 26.38 -5.77
N ASP A 208 -9.02 26.86 -7.01
CA ASP A 208 -9.99 26.51 -8.05
C ASP A 208 -9.73 25.14 -8.66
N LEU A 209 -8.49 24.67 -8.54
CA LEU A 209 -7.96 23.43 -9.09
C LEU A 209 -6.86 22.87 -8.18
N ILE A 210 -6.85 21.57 -7.98
CA ILE A 210 -5.74 20.88 -7.31
C ILE A 210 -4.97 20.04 -8.33
N ILE A 211 -3.64 20.09 -8.28
CA ILE A 211 -2.76 19.20 -9.04
C ILE A 211 -2.05 18.28 -8.04
N ILE A 212 -2.27 16.97 -8.17
CA ILE A 212 -1.49 15.97 -7.44
C ILE A 212 -0.38 15.49 -8.38
N ALA A 213 0.87 15.75 -8.02
CA ALA A 213 1.98 15.55 -8.93
C ALA A 213 3.11 14.69 -8.36
N ARG A 214 3.60 13.76 -9.19
CA ARG A 214 4.77 12.94 -8.93
C ARG A 214 5.39 12.50 -10.26
N GLY A 215 6.70 12.60 -10.39
CA GLY A 215 7.44 12.11 -11.56
C GLY A 215 7.36 10.59 -11.73
N GLY A 216 7.95 10.07 -12.77
CA GLY A 216 8.03 8.63 -13.01
C GLY A 216 8.78 7.86 -11.91
N GLY A 217 8.70 6.54 -11.93
CA GLY A 217 9.34 5.63 -10.99
C GLY A 217 8.77 4.22 -11.13
N SER A 218 9.25 3.31 -10.29
CA SER A 218 8.72 1.95 -10.24
C SER A 218 7.28 1.93 -9.71
N ILE A 219 6.59 0.82 -9.89
CA ILE A 219 5.22 0.65 -9.35
C ILE A 219 5.20 0.79 -7.82
N GLU A 220 6.25 0.38 -7.13
CA GLU A 220 6.40 0.55 -5.69
C GLU A 220 6.48 2.03 -5.32
N ASP A 221 7.18 2.82 -6.09
CA ASP A 221 7.31 4.26 -5.89
C ASP A 221 6.00 5.01 -6.13
N LEU A 222 5.19 4.53 -7.07
CA LEU A 222 3.86 5.08 -7.39
C LEU A 222 2.76 4.53 -6.49
N TRP A 223 3.09 3.56 -5.63
CA TRP A 223 2.12 2.82 -4.83
C TRP A 223 1.23 3.69 -3.93
N PRO A 224 1.73 4.75 -3.26
CA PRO A 224 0.89 5.63 -2.45
C PRO A 224 -0.33 6.18 -3.19
N PHE A 225 -0.19 6.45 -4.49
CA PHE A 225 -1.28 6.96 -5.34
C PHE A 225 -2.26 5.86 -5.78
N ASN A 226 -1.94 4.60 -5.55
CA ASN A 226 -2.81 3.44 -5.79
C ASN A 226 -3.57 3.03 -4.52
N GLU A 227 -3.33 3.69 -3.39
CA GLU A 227 -4.02 3.41 -2.14
C GLU A 227 -5.47 3.89 -2.15
N GLU A 228 -6.39 3.06 -1.64
CA GLU A 228 -7.82 3.33 -1.62
C GLU A 228 -8.17 4.64 -0.92
N ILE A 229 -7.41 5.00 0.12
CA ILE A 229 -7.60 6.25 0.88
C ILE A 229 -7.43 7.48 -0.01
N VAL A 230 -6.40 7.50 -0.87
CA VAL A 230 -6.14 8.61 -1.80
C VAL A 230 -7.22 8.69 -2.87
N ILE A 231 -7.61 7.53 -3.45
CA ILE A 231 -8.65 7.47 -4.47
C ILE A 231 -9.97 8.01 -3.92
N ARG A 232 -10.33 7.64 -2.69
CA ARG A 232 -11.56 8.12 -2.03
C ARG A 232 -11.51 9.59 -1.65
N ALA A 233 -10.36 10.12 -1.22
CA ALA A 233 -10.18 11.55 -0.96
C ALA A 233 -10.35 12.36 -2.25
N VAL A 234 -9.73 11.91 -3.35
CA VAL A 234 -9.88 12.54 -4.67
C VAL A 234 -11.33 12.50 -5.13
N PHE A 235 -12.02 11.37 -5.00
CA PHE A 235 -13.44 11.24 -5.37
C PHE A 235 -14.35 12.19 -4.57
N LYS A 236 -14.12 12.35 -3.28
CA LYS A 236 -14.90 13.22 -2.39
C LYS A 236 -14.59 14.71 -2.57
N SER A 237 -13.46 15.05 -3.14
CA SER A 237 -13.03 16.44 -3.28
C SER A 237 -14.08 17.29 -3.99
N ASN A 238 -14.42 18.44 -3.45
CA ASN A 238 -15.29 19.44 -4.11
C ASN A 238 -14.54 20.24 -5.18
N ILE A 239 -13.23 20.37 -5.04
CA ILE A 239 -12.34 21.04 -5.97
C ILE A 239 -11.97 20.04 -7.09
N PRO A 240 -12.00 20.45 -8.37
CA PRO A 240 -11.49 19.64 -9.46
C PRO A 240 -10.02 19.24 -9.22
N ILE A 241 -9.66 18.00 -9.53
CA ILE A 241 -8.30 17.49 -9.34
C ILE A 241 -7.74 17.02 -10.67
N VAL A 242 -6.50 17.40 -10.96
CA VAL A 242 -5.68 16.87 -12.06
C VAL A 242 -4.62 15.95 -11.47
N SER A 243 -4.61 14.70 -11.94
CA SER A 243 -3.56 13.74 -11.63
C SER A 243 -2.41 13.88 -12.63
N ALA A 244 -1.24 14.24 -12.15
CA ALA A 244 0.02 14.34 -12.90
C ALA A 244 1.05 13.38 -12.30
N ILE A 245 0.78 12.07 -12.41
CA ILE A 245 1.52 10.99 -11.73
C ILE A 245 2.12 10.07 -12.78
N GLY A 246 3.45 9.84 -12.68
CA GLY A 246 4.18 8.96 -13.58
C GLY A 246 4.41 9.53 -14.98
N HIS A 247 4.75 8.64 -15.91
CA HIS A 247 4.86 8.93 -17.34
C HIS A 247 3.60 8.52 -18.12
N GLU A 248 3.57 8.74 -19.43
CA GLU A 248 2.42 8.43 -20.30
C GLU A 248 1.89 6.98 -20.18
N THR A 249 2.76 6.04 -19.84
CA THR A 249 2.44 4.61 -19.69
C THR A 249 1.94 4.26 -18.31
N ASP A 250 2.15 5.13 -17.31
CA ASP A 250 1.86 4.85 -15.91
C ASP A 250 0.43 5.29 -15.57
N THR A 251 -0.51 4.36 -15.64
CA THR A 251 -1.91 4.67 -15.33
C THR A 251 -2.24 4.23 -13.91
N THR A 252 -2.40 5.19 -13.00
CA THR A 252 -2.83 4.93 -11.62
C THR A 252 -4.35 5.04 -11.47
N PRO A 253 -4.99 4.33 -10.53
CA PRO A 253 -6.43 4.44 -10.26
C PRO A 253 -6.90 5.86 -9.93
N VAL A 254 -6.05 6.69 -9.31
CA VAL A 254 -6.34 8.11 -9.09
C VAL A 254 -6.61 8.83 -10.41
N SER A 255 -5.93 8.44 -11.48
CA SER A 255 -6.09 9.01 -12.81
C SER A 255 -7.47 8.76 -13.44
N TYR A 256 -8.21 7.74 -12.96
CA TYR A 256 -9.56 7.43 -13.46
C TYR A 256 -10.66 8.18 -12.72
N THR A 257 -10.45 8.62 -11.48
CA THR A 257 -11.48 9.31 -10.66
C THR A 257 -11.72 10.74 -11.08
N HIS A 258 -10.68 11.44 -11.52
CA HIS A 258 -10.72 12.80 -12.03
C HIS A 258 -10.00 12.90 -13.37
N LEU A 259 -9.91 14.09 -13.94
CA LEU A 259 -9.32 14.29 -15.25
C LEU A 259 -7.80 14.00 -15.23
N THR A 260 -7.39 13.00 -16.03
CA THR A 260 -6.04 13.00 -16.58
C THR A 260 -5.99 14.01 -17.72
N LEU A 261 -4.98 14.88 -17.73
CA LEU A 261 -4.66 15.59 -18.95
C LEU A 261 -4.40 14.53 -20.02
N PRO A 262 -5.13 14.54 -21.16
CA PRO A 262 -4.76 13.68 -22.26
C PRO A 262 -3.35 14.09 -22.67
N THR A 263 -2.38 13.21 -22.46
CA THR A 263 -1.01 13.36 -22.94
C THR A 263 -0.96 13.18 -24.46
N LYS A 264 -1.88 13.77 -25.18
CA LYS A 264 -1.70 13.96 -26.61
C LYS A 264 -0.70 15.09 -26.76
N ARG A 265 0.49 14.71 -27.27
CA ARG A 265 1.50 15.62 -27.80
C ARG A 265 0.82 16.90 -28.30
N ILE A 266 1.02 17.98 -27.57
CA ILE A 266 0.99 19.30 -28.16
C ILE A 266 2.37 19.46 -28.78
N VAL A 267 2.47 19.12 -30.05
CA VAL A 267 3.60 19.46 -30.90
C VAL A 267 3.60 20.99 -31.07
#